data_efba96964707ab94e4c70a21e8c367bc
#
_entry.id   efba96964707ab94e4c70a21e8c367bc
#
_cell.length_a   1.000
_cell.length_b   1.000
_cell.length_c   1.000
_cell.angle_alpha   90.00
_cell.angle_beta   90.00
_cell.angle_gamma   90.00
#
_symmetry.space_group_name_H-M   'P 1'
#
loop_
_entity.id
_entity.type
_entity.pdbx_description
1 polymer ?
#
loop_
_entity_poly.entity_id
_entity_poly.type
_entity_poly.pdbx_seq_one_letter_code
_entity_poly.pdbx_strand_id
1 'polypeptide(L)'
;MRSAFLVIFFLLAKNLSIGQNTIGIPEITNYSKDIYNAGTQNRGIVQDRNGIVYFANYEGLVSFDGTYWKTYPLPNKTVVRSVAIGKDDKIYAGGQDDFGYFAPDLNGKLVYTSLKPLLSEKNYSFTDIWNIIPFGNDIFFRSREKIFQLNNNSITAYPASSEWSFLGLSNNVLIAQDGRDRLLKFGNGMWTPFIRKSSLPASFLVTCVFPIGSDSSFLATVNTGFYVLHGDTISNFRFHGSDPFQNQRILTAISVKRDWIAVGTNLDGCFIINKKGEVIQNISRKEGLQNNNILYLFLDNKNNLWLGLDNGIDFIAYNNAIKHIYPEKLNEGLGYTSIIYKNDLYVGTSNGLYSIPVTGKKDLSYTIGEFRSVPDTKGSTWGLCEINGSLLLGHHDGAFEVKEGRIVPINRNTAYWTFLPFYNILPSSLVVAGNDLGLDLVSFKNGRFVSRGNLPGFSESSQFISIDNNNNVWVAHPYRGVYRLDFNDLSNTKVKLYTDRNGLPSSLKNHLFKVKSRIVVATEKGIYEYNERMDRFEASGYFRDFFGDHNIRLLREDSDGNIWFIEERNLGVI
;
A
#
# COMPACT_ATOMS: atom_id res chain seq x y z
N MET A 1 37.94 28.70 -22.62
CA MET A 1 36.53 28.48 -23.00
C MET A 1 36.04 27.01 -22.78
N ARG A 2 36.86 25.94 -22.91
CA ARG A 2 36.41 24.55 -22.66
C ARG A 2 36.16 24.19 -21.17
N SER A 3 36.88 24.84 -20.26
CA SER A 3 36.71 24.57 -18.81
C SER A 3 35.45 25.21 -18.19
N ALA A 4 34.93 26.29 -18.75
CA ALA A 4 33.71 26.94 -18.27
C ALA A 4 32.44 26.16 -18.66
N PHE A 5 32.46 25.44 -19.80
CA PHE A 5 31.33 24.62 -20.24
C PHE A 5 31.14 23.35 -19.38
N LEU A 6 32.23 22.78 -18.85
CA LEU A 6 32.16 21.59 -17.99
C LEU A 6 31.58 21.91 -16.60
N VAL A 7 31.87 23.10 -16.07
CA VAL A 7 31.34 23.55 -14.77
C VAL A 7 29.85 23.89 -14.86
N ILE A 8 29.39 24.45 -15.99
CA ILE A 8 27.96 24.76 -16.21
C ILE A 8 27.14 23.47 -16.38
N PHE A 9 27.70 22.43 -17.04
CA PHE A 9 27.03 21.13 -17.16
C PHE A 9 26.89 20.40 -15.81
N PHE A 10 27.89 20.52 -14.91
CA PHE A 10 27.82 19.97 -13.55
C PHE A 10 26.89 20.74 -12.63
N LEU A 11 26.72 22.05 -12.82
CA LEU A 11 25.77 22.87 -12.08
C LEU A 11 24.31 22.67 -12.53
N LEU A 12 24.08 22.37 -13.81
CA LEU A 12 22.74 22.03 -14.33
C LEU A 12 22.30 20.61 -13.97
N ALA A 13 23.22 19.68 -13.74
CA ALA A 13 22.90 18.32 -13.30
C ALA A 13 22.48 18.22 -11.82
N LYS A 14 22.69 19.28 -11.02
CA LYS A 14 22.30 19.29 -9.59
C LYS A 14 20.84 19.70 -9.32
N ASN A 15 20.08 20.12 -10.30
CA ASN A 15 18.71 20.64 -10.11
C ASN A 15 17.60 19.71 -10.61
N LEU A 16 17.89 18.46 -10.93
CA LEU A 16 16.87 17.44 -11.26
C LEU A 16 16.85 16.33 -10.20
N SER A 17 16.86 16.70 -8.93
CA SER A 17 16.44 15.77 -7.89
C SER A 17 14.92 15.84 -7.77
N ILE A 18 14.21 15.34 -8.77
CA ILE A 18 12.83 14.87 -8.56
C ILE A 18 13.01 13.72 -7.55
N GLY A 19 12.50 13.90 -6.34
CA GLY A 19 12.60 12.87 -5.31
C GLY A 19 11.97 11.57 -5.84
N GLN A 20 12.82 10.59 -6.14
CA GLN A 20 12.36 9.27 -6.56
C GLN A 20 11.57 8.66 -5.41
N ASN A 21 10.43 8.04 -5.73
CA ASN A 21 9.55 7.41 -4.74
C ASN A 21 10.07 6.02 -4.33
N THR A 22 9.48 5.44 -3.30
CA THR A 22 9.72 4.05 -2.91
C THR A 22 9.04 3.09 -3.87
N ILE A 23 9.64 1.91 -4.12
CA ILE A 23 9.08 0.90 -5.04
C ILE A 23 7.88 0.17 -4.46
N GLY A 24 7.77 0.08 -3.13
CA GLY A 24 6.66 -0.60 -2.46
C GLY A 24 5.49 0.34 -2.21
N ILE A 25 4.35 0.07 -2.83
CA ILE A 25 3.12 0.85 -2.70
C ILE A 25 2.15 0.07 -1.81
N PRO A 26 1.56 0.68 -0.75
CA PRO A 26 0.48 0.04 0.00
C PRO A 26 -0.73 -0.18 -0.89
N GLU A 27 -1.57 -1.14 -0.56
CA GLU A 27 -2.85 -1.31 -1.24
C GLU A 27 -3.73 -0.07 -1.05
N ILE A 28 -4.29 0.43 -2.15
CA ILE A 28 -5.16 1.61 -2.19
C ILE A 28 -6.52 1.19 -2.73
N THR A 29 -7.56 1.47 -1.96
CA THR A 29 -8.95 1.27 -2.39
C THR A 29 -9.60 2.62 -2.63
N ASN A 30 -10.08 2.83 -3.84
CA ASN A 30 -10.73 4.08 -4.23
C ASN A 30 -12.26 3.93 -4.12
N TYR A 31 -12.88 4.82 -3.38
CA TYR A 31 -14.33 4.93 -3.28
C TYR A 31 -14.77 6.21 -4.01
N SER A 32 -15.31 6.06 -5.22
CA SER A 32 -15.88 7.18 -5.97
C SER A 32 -17.24 7.59 -5.38
N LYS A 33 -17.69 8.81 -5.72
CA LYS A 33 -19.01 9.30 -5.29
C LYS A 33 -20.17 8.36 -5.66
N ASP A 34 -20.04 7.61 -6.76
CA ASP A 34 -21.04 6.67 -7.23
C ASP A 34 -21.12 5.41 -6.37
N ILE A 35 -20.02 5.07 -5.65
CA ILE A 35 -19.96 3.94 -4.70
C ILE A 35 -20.65 4.32 -3.38
N TYR A 36 -20.31 5.50 -2.82
CA TYR A 36 -20.91 5.92 -1.55
C TYR A 36 -22.18 6.76 -1.70
N ASN A 37 -22.60 7.07 -2.93
CA ASN A 37 -23.83 7.74 -3.31
C ASN A 37 -24.09 9.04 -2.54
N ALA A 38 -23.11 9.96 -2.60
CA ALA A 38 -23.15 11.27 -1.97
C ALA A 38 -22.26 12.29 -2.72
N GLY A 39 -22.09 13.49 -2.17
CA GLY A 39 -21.30 14.56 -2.78
C GLY A 39 -19.81 14.23 -2.89
N THR A 40 -19.11 14.93 -3.78
CA THR A 40 -17.70 14.63 -4.11
C THR A 40 -16.72 14.93 -2.97
N GLN A 41 -16.94 16.03 -2.21
CA GLN A 41 -15.99 16.52 -1.20
C GLN A 41 -16.22 15.88 0.17
N ASN A 42 -15.12 15.44 0.79
CA ASN A 42 -15.09 14.86 2.13
C ASN A 42 -14.06 15.62 3.00
N ARG A 43 -14.54 16.40 4.00
CA ARG A 43 -13.71 17.36 4.75
C ARG A 43 -13.47 16.99 6.22
N GLY A 44 -13.97 15.88 6.66
CA GLY A 44 -13.79 15.38 8.02
C GLY A 44 -14.05 13.89 8.06
N ILE A 45 -13.30 13.17 8.86
CA ILE A 45 -13.40 11.71 9.00
C ILE A 45 -13.22 11.35 10.46
N VAL A 46 -14.09 10.51 11.01
CA VAL A 46 -13.96 9.94 12.35
C VAL A 46 -14.42 8.50 12.35
N GLN A 47 -13.99 7.71 13.32
CA GLN A 47 -14.40 6.32 13.50
C GLN A 47 -14.95 6.12 14.91
N ASP A 48 -16.06 5.43 15.03
CA ASP A 48 -16.62 5.07 16.33
C ASP A 48 -15.95 3.80 16.92
N ARG A 49 -16.32 3.48 18.16
CA ARG A 49 -15.79 2.30 18.86
C ARG A 49 -16.21 0.95 18.22
N ASN A 50 -17.24 0.94 17.38
CA ASN A 50 -17.71 -0.23 16.66
C ASN A 50 -16.97 -0.41 15.31
N GLY A 51 -16.11 0.55 14.96
CA GLY A 51 -15.35 0.54 13.71
C GLY A 51 -16.06 1.20 12.52
N ILE A 52 -17.25 1.77 12.71
CA ILE A 52 -17.96 2.51 11.67
C ILE A 52 -17.25 3.82 11.43
N VAL A 53 -16.94 4.12 10.16
CA VAL A 53 -16.28 5.36 9.75
C VAL A 53 -17.33 6.35 9.26
N TYR A 54 -17.25 7.59 9.73
CA TYR A 54 -18.15 8.68 9.36
C TYR A 54 -17.39 9.78 8.65
N PHE A 55 -18.00 10.31 7.59
CA PHE A 55 -17.41 11.34 6.73
C PHE A 55 -18.28 12.59 6.71
N ALA A 56 -17.68 13.74 6.92
CA ALA A 56 -18.30 15.04 6.69
C ALA A 56 -18.32 15.33 5.19
N ASN A 57 -19.47 15.15 4.57
CA ASN A 57 -19.65 15.20 3.13
C ASN A 57 -20.52 16.40 2.70
N TYR A 58 -20.41 16.79 1.45
CA TYR A 58 -21.15 17.91 0.86
C TYR A 58 -22.69 17.70 0.88
N GLU A 59 -23.17 16.47 0.94
CA GLU A 59 -24.61 16.13 0.99
C GLU A 59 -25.10 15.66 2.38
N GLY A 60 -24.24 15.71 3.40
CA GLY A 60 -24.60 15.32 4.76
C GLY A 60 -23.51 14.50 5.47
N LEU A 61 -23.91 13.73 6.46
CA LEU A 61 -23.04 12.74 7.12
C LEU A 61 -23.09 11.44 6.32
N VAL A 62 -21.95 10.89 5.92
CA VAL A 62 -21.86 9.58 5.26
C VAL A 62 -21.24 8.59 6.23
N SER A 63 -21.78 7.38 6.35
CA SER A 63 -21.20 6.29 7.15
C SER A 63 -20.78 5.10 6.30
N PHE A 64 -19.77 4.39 6.76
CA PHE A 64 -19.28 3.14 6.20
C PHE A 64 -18.99 2.12 7.30
N ASP A 65 -19.65 0.97 7.25
CA ASP A 65 -19.53 -0.10 8.25
C ASP A 65 -18.53 -1.21 7.85
N GLY A 66 -17.79 -1.02 6.75
CA GLY A 66 -16.91 -2.01 6.15
C GLY A 66 -17.53 -2.70 4.93
N THR A 67 -18.85 -2.60 4.73
CA THR A 67 -19.58 -3.21 3.64
C THR A 67 -20.53 -2.23 2.96
N TYR A 68 -21.33 -1.51 3.75
CA TYR A 68 -22.39 -0.63 3.26
C TYR A 68 -22.12 0.83 3.53
N TRP A 69 -22.44 1.65 2.54
CA TRP A 69 -22.43 3.10 2.61
C TRP A 69 -23.84 3.63 2.89
N LYS A 70 -23.95 4.66 3.74
CA LYS A 70 -25.22 5.30 4.02
C LYS A 70 -25.07 6.79 4.26
N THR A 71 -25.94 7.58 3.64
CA THR A 71 -25.97 9.05 3.73
C THR A 71 -27.11 9.52 4.64
N TYR A 72 -26.81 10.47 5.52
CA TYR A 72 -27.73 11.11 6.44
C TYR A 72 -27.69 12.62 6.20
N PRO A 73 -28.62 13.19 5.41
CA PRO A 73 -28.66 14.63 5.16
C PRO A 73 -29.08 15.40 6.43
N LEU A 74 -28.57 16.62 6.57
CA LEU A 74 -29.07 17.55 7.57
C LEU A 74 -30.51 17.98 7.23
N PRO A 75 -31.35 18.39 8.21
CA PRO A 75 -32.74 18.83 7.97
C PRO A 75 -32.82 20.01 6.99
N ASN A 76 -31.86 20.93 7.04
CA ASN A 76 -31.77 22.07 6.13
C ASN A 76 -31.14 21.73 4.76
N LYS A 77 -30.81 20.43 4.53
CA LYS A 77 -30.18 19.91 3.31
C LYS A 77 -28.89 20.63 2.90
N THR A 78 -28.14 21.13 3.88
CA THR A 78 -26.83 21.75 3.65
C THR A 78 -25.69 20.75 3.88
N VAL A 79 -24.49 21.20 3.55
CA VAL A 79 -23.23 20.46 3.67
C VAL A 79 -22.88 20.18 5.15
N VAL A 80 -22.28 19.03 5.42
CA VAL A 80 -21.53 18.80 6.66
C VAL A 80 -20.06 19.11 6.38
N ARG A 81 -19.50 20.07 7.15
CA ARG A 81 -18.10 20.54 7.03
C ARG A 81 -17.15 19.86 7.99
N SER A 82 -17.65 19.50 9.16
CA SER A 82 -16.84 18.93 10.23
C SER A 82 -17.63 17.88 11.00
N VAL A 83 -16.91 16.89 11.54
CA VAL A 83 -17.48 15.78 12.32
C VAL A 83 -16.52 15.44 13.46
N ALA A 84 -17.07 15.09 14.62
CA ALA A 84 -16.33 14.57 15.78
C ALA A 84 -17.21 13.61 16.59
N ILE A 85 -16.59 12.70 17.34
CA ILE A 85 -17.29 11.82 18.27
C ILE A 85 -17.03 12.30 19.70
N GLY A 86 -18.12 12.55 20.44
CA GLY A 86 -18.04 12.93 21.84
C GLY A 86 -17.77 11.72 22.75
N LYS A 87 -17.46 12.00 24.02
CA LYS A 87 -17.34 10.94 25.04
C LYS A 87 -18.67 10.23 25.34
N ASP A 88 -19.78 10.85 24.94
CA ASP A 88 -21.16 10.35 25.04
C ASP A 88 -21.56 9.50 23.81
N ASP A 89 -20.59 9.13 22.96
CA ASP A 89 -20.75 8.38 21.71
C ASP A 89 -21.65 9.07 20.66
N LYS A 90 -22.06 10.31 20.87
CA LYS A 90 -22.77 11.08 19.84
C LYS A 90 -21.82 11.53 18.74
N ILE A 91 -22.33 11.52 17.52
CA ILE A 91 -21.59 11.97 16.33
C ILE A 91 -21.97 13.44 16.12
N TYR A 92 -21.13 14.35 16.58
CA TYR A 92 -21.30 15.77 16.41
C TYR A 92 -20.99 16.18 14.98
N ALA A 93 -21.89 16.96 14.37
CA ALA A 93 -21.77 17.41 12.98
C ALA A 93 -21.99 18.92 12.90
N GLY A 94 -21.15 19.57 12.13
CA GLY A 94 -21.23 20.99 11.86
C GLY A 94 -21.42 21.24 10.36
N GLY A 95 -22.48 21.97 10.04
CA GLY A 95 -22.85 22.33 8.68
C GLY A 95 -22.81 23.82 8.43
N GLN A 96 -23.50 24.25 7.39
CA GLN A 96 -23.77 25.66 7.14
C GLN A 96 -24.99 26.10 7.91
N ASP A 97 -24.86 27.15 8.73
CA ASP A 97 -25.92 27.75 9.55
C ASP A 97 -26.61 26.80 10.54
N ASP A 98 -26.00 25.62 10.82
CA ASP A 98 -26.48 24.68 11.81
C ASP A 98 -25.35 23.80 12.34
N PHE A 99 -25.48 23.33 13.56
CA PHE A 99 -24.66 22.32 14.19
C PHE A 99 -25.46 21.53 15.22
N GLY A 100 -25.06 20.28 15.39
CA GLY A 100 -25.77 19.38 16.27
C GLY A 100 -25.09 18.05 16.39
N TYR A 101 -25.86 17.01 16.63
CA TYR A 101 -25.35 15.65 16.72
C TYR A 101 -26.32 14.63 16.12
N PHE A 102 -25.76 13.53 15.63
CA PHE A 102 -26.51 12.31 15.33
C PHE A 102 -26.40 11.34 16.50
N ALA A 103 -27.52 10.73 16.85
CA ALA A 103 -27.61 9.65 17.82
C ALA A 103 -28.65 8.63 17.35
N PRO A 104 -28.52 7.33 17.71
CA PRO A 104 -29.53 6.34 17.36
C PRO A 104 -30.84 6.59 18.10
N ASP A 105 -31.96 6.43 17.40
CA ASP A 105 -33.28 6.32 17.98
C ASP A 105 -33.52 4.93 18.60
N LEU A 106 -34.73 4.68 19.11
CA LEU A 106 -35.10 3.40 19.72
C LEU A 106 -35.00 2.20 18.73
N ASN A 107 -34.98 2.46 17.43
CA ASN A 107 -34.85 1.46 16.38
C ASN A 107 -33.40 1.34 15.85
N GLY A 108 -32.44 2.07 16.46
CA GLY A 108 -31.03 2.09 16.04
C GLY A 108 -30.76 2.97 14.81
N LYS A 109 -31.74 3.73 14.31
CA LYS A 109 -31.55 4.65 13.20
C LYS A 109 -30.93 5.96 13.70
N LEU A 110 -29.85 6.43 13.04
CA LEU A 110 -29.27 7.74 13.35
C LEU A 110 -30.24 8.86 13.01
N VAL A 111 -30.52 9.69 14.00
CA VAL A 111 -31.39 10.88 13.91
C VAL A 111 -30.58 12.11 14.31
N TYR A 112 -30.71 13.19 13.54
CA TYR A 112 -30.05 14.46 13.83
C TYR A 112 -30.85 15.30 14.83
N THR A 113 -30.14 15.88 15.78
CA THR A 113 -30.67 16.86 16.75
C THR A 113 -29.85 18.14 16.62
N SER A 114 -30.48 19.23 16.19
CA SER A 114 -29.87 20.55 16.13
C SER A 114 -29.64 21.13 17.53
N LEU A 115 -28.47 21.73 17.73
CA LEU A 115 -28.12 22.48 18.93
C LEU A 115 -28.38 23.98 18.78
N LYS A 116 -28.69 24.46 17.59
CA LYS A 116 -28.96 25.86 17.31
C LYS A 116 -30.08 26.45 18.20
N PRO A 117 -31.18 25.75 18.55
CA PRO A 117 -32.22 26.26 19.46
C PRO A 117 -31.73 26.57 20.89
N LEU A 118 -30.56 26.06 21.30
CA LEU A 118 -29.96 26.40 22.60
C LEU A 118 -29.21 27.75 22.59
N LEU A 119 -29.03 28.35 21.43
CA LEU A 119 -28.38 29.66 21.31
C LEU A 119 -29.32 30.80 21.74
N SER A 120 -28.75 31.88 22.28
CA SER A 120 -29.46 33.14 22.41
C SER A 120 -29.58 33.82 21.05
N GLU A 121 -30.63 34.65 20.85
CA GLU A 121 -30.90 35.32 19.56
C GLU A 121 -29.69 36.05 18.97
N LYS A 122 -28.90 36.76 19.78
CA LYS A 122 -27.66 37.44 19.36
C LYS A 122 -26.59 36.50 18.80
N ASN A 123 -26.70 35.19 19.01
CA ASN A 123 -25.75 34.18 18.58
C ASN A 123 -26.25 33.35 17.39
N TYR A 124 -27.47 33.57 16.89
CA TYR A 124 -28.06 32.81 15.77
C TYR A 124 -27.33 33.01 14.45
N SER A 125 -26.64 34.16 14.24
CA SER A 125 -25.93 34.45 13.03
C SER A 125 -24.50 33.91 13.09
N PHE A 126 -24.22 32.92 12.27
CA PHE A 126 -22.88 32.36 11.99
C PHE A 126 -22.93 31.64 10.63
N THR A 127 -21.76 31.33 10.07
CA THR A 127 -21.63 30.63 8.79
C THR A 127 -21.36 29.12 8.99
N ASP A 128 -20.44 28.57 8.21
CA ASP A 128 -20.05 27.15 8.32
C ASP A 128 -19.32 26.84 9.63
N ILE A 129 -19.58 25.66 10.18
CA ILE A 129 -18.82 25.10 11.31
C ILE A 129 -17.66 24.25 10.77
N TRP A 130 -16.48 24.81 10.81
CA TRP A 130 -15.28 24.24 10.19
C TRP A 130 -14.50 23.24 11.04
N ASN A 131 -14.58 23.34 12.36
CA ASN A 131 -13.96 22.41 13.28
C ASN A 131 -14.90 22.06 14.43
N ILE A 132 -14.85 20.81 14.85
CA ILE A 132 -15.49 20.33 16.08
C ILE A 132 -14.41 19.61 16.87
N ILE A 133 -14.18 20.05 18.12
CA ILE A 133 -13.13 19.48 18.98
C ILE A 133 -13.74 19.11 20.34
N PRO A 134 -13.83 17.83 20.68
CA PRO A 134 -14.10 17.39 22.04
C PRO A 134 -12.92 17.74 22.96
N PHE A 135 -13.18 18.43 24.05
CA PHE A 135 -12.17 18.79 25.05
C PHE A 135 -12.71 18.67 26.47
N GLY A 136 -12.12 17.82 27.26
CA GLY A 136 -12.68 17.46 28.56
C GLY A 136 -14.02 16.74 28.42
N ASN A 137 -15.08 17.33 28.98
CA ASN A 137 -16.47 16.90 28.81
C ASN A 137 -17.25 17.81 27.86
N ASP A 138 -16.61 18.81 27.32
CA ASP A 138 -17.22 19.83 26.47
C ASP A 138 -16.96 19.53 25.00
N ILE A 139 -17.80 20.08 24.14
CA ILE A 139 -17.61 20.05 22.68
C ILE A 139 -17.50 21.50 22.19
N PHE A 140 -16.43 21.77 21.45
CA PHE A 140 -16.19 23.09 20.87
C PHE A 140 -16.46 23.07 19.36
N PHE A 141 -17.25 24.03 18.89
CA PHE A 141 -17.61 24.21 17.49
C PHE A 141 -17.07 25.55 17.00
N ARG A 142 -16.32 25.58 15.92
CA ARG A 142 -15.75 26.81 15.38
C ARG A 142 -16.41 27.21 14.06
N SER A 143 -17.06 28.36 14.05
CA SER A 143 -17.30 29.15 12.84
C SER A 143 -16.21 30.21 12.69
N ARG A 144 -16.29 31.05 11.64
CA ARG A 144 -15.38 32.19 11.50
C ARG A 144 -15.67 33.28 12.51
N GLU A 145 -16.92 33.46 12.86
CA GLU A 145 -17.41 34.54 13.71
C GLU A 145 -17.30 34.19 15.19
N LYS A 146 -17.52 32.92 15.53
CA LYS A 146 -17.66 32.47 16.91
C LYS A 146 -17.11 31.06 17.12
N ILE A 147 -16.58 30.81 18.33
CA ILE A 147 -16.42 29.47 18.87
C ILE A 147 -17.55 29.24 19.89
N PHE A 148 -18.27 28.15 19.73
CA PHE A 148 -19.32 27.72 20.65
C PHE A 148 -18.78 26.57 21.51
N GLN A 149 -18.96 26.67 22.82
CA GLN A 149 -18.67 25.62 23.79
C GLN A 149 -19.98 25.04 24.30
N LEU A 150 -20.22 23.79 23.99
CA LEU A 150 -21.33 23.01 24.59
C LEU A 150 -20.82 22.34 25.86
N ASN A 151 -21.46 22.71 26.99
CA ASN A 151 -21.27 22.06 28.28
C ASN A 151 -22.65 21.56 28.76
N ASN A 152 -22.85 20.25 28.85
CA ASN A 152 -24.16 19.63 29.06
C ASN A 152 -25.19 20.15 28.03
N ASN A 153 -26.17 20.93 28.47
CA ASN A 153 -27.23 21.53 27.63
C ASN A 153 -27.12 23.07 27.53
N SER A 154 -25.95 23.63 27.85
CA SER A 154 -25.71 25.07 27.79
C SER A 154 -24.63 25.37 26.75
N ILE A 155 -24.82 26.46 26.00
CA ILE A 155 -23.86 26.91 25.00
C ILE A 155 -23.30 28.29 25.38
N THR A 156 -22.00 28.37 25.54
CA THR A 156 -21.26 29.62 25.67
C THR A 156 -20.63 29.98 24.29
N ALA A 157 -20.80 31.22 23.86
CA ALA A 157 -20.28 31.71 22.61
C ALA A 157 -19.12 32.68 22.84
N TYR A 158 -17.99 32.47 22.16
CA TYR A 158 -16.79 33.31 22.18
C TYR A 158 -16.66 34.00 20.82
N PRO A 159 -17.01 35.29 20.72
CA PRO A 159 -16.85 36.02 19.46
C PRO A 159 -15.37 36.21 19.10
N ALA A 160 -15.07 36.17 17.81
CA ALA A 160 -13.74 36.52 17.31
C ALA A 160 -13.47 38.02 17.51
N SER A 161 -12.22 38.40 17.67
CA SER A 161 -11.84 39.80 17.55
C SER A 161 -11.66 40.22 16.08
N SER A 162 -11.28 39.28 15.21
CA SER A 162 -11.29 39.46 13.76
C SER A 162 -11.97 38.27 13.07
N GLU A 163 -11.39 37.09 13.16
CA GLU A 163 -11.95 35.87 12.55
C GLU A 163 -11.29 34.64 13.23
N TRP A 164 -12.09 33.69 13.72
CA TRP A 164 -11.56 32.41 14.15
C TRP A 164 -11.14 31.59 12.94
N SER A 165 -9.84 31.49 12.66
CA SER A 165 -9.30 30.81 11.48
C SER A 165 -8.94 29.36 11.73
N PHE A 166 -8.69 28.95 12.98
CA PHE A 166 -8.33 27.59 13.37
C PHE A 166 -8.84 27.23 14.77
N LEU A 167 -9.12 25.94 14.98
CA LEU A 167 -9.35 25.32 16.29
C LEU A 167 -8.80 23.89 16.26
N GLY A 168 -7.96 23.50 17.22
CA GLY A 168 -7.36 22.17 17.31
C GLY A 168 -6.91 21.82 18.72
N LEU A 169 -6.58 20.55 18.93
CA LEU A 169 -6.15 20.01 20.22
C LEU A 169 -4.78 19.32 20.09
N SER A 170 -3.85 19.66 20.97
CA SER A 170 -2.57 18.97 21.09
C SER A 170 -2.08 18.97 22.52
N ASN A 171 -1.51 17.86 22.98
CA ASN A 171 -0.99 17.70 24.36
C ASN A 171 -1.96 18.21 25.43
N ASN A 172 -3.26 17.92 25.30
CA ASN A 172 -4.34 18.37 26.18
C ASN A 172 -4.47 19.90 26.29
N VAL A 173 -3.96 20.64 25.29
CA VAL A 173 -4.16 22.10 25.15
C VAL A 173 -5.06 22.35 23.96
N LEU A 174 -6.20 22.99 24.22
CA LEU A 174 -7.10 23.45 23.16
C LEU A 174 -6.58 24.78 22.62
N ILE A 175 -6.27 24.80 21.32
CA ILE A 175 -5.59 25.91 20.63
C ILE A 175 -6.52 26.48 19.57
N ALA A 176 -6.63 27.79 19.53
CA ALA A 176 -7.36 28.51 18.47
C ALA A 176 -6.52 29.63 17.87
N GLN A 177 -6.82 29.98 16.65
CA GLN A 177 -6.23 31.14 15.97
C GLN A 177 -7.31 32.17 15.66
N ASP A 178 -7.10 33.41 16.11
CA ASP A 178 -7.94 34.57 15.82
C ASP A 178 -7.18 35.53 14.88
N GLY A 179 -7.63 35.62 13.63
CA GLY A 179 -6.91 36.29 12.58
C GLY A 179 -5.67 35.52 12.12
N ARG A 180 -4.62 36.23 11.70
CA ARG A 180 -3.35 35.66 11.20
C ARG A 180 -2.17 35.82 12.15
N ASP A 181 -2.41 36.45 13.28
CA ASP A 181 -1.33 36.92 14.16
C ASP A 181 -1.56 36.65 15.64
N ARG A 182 -2.62 35.88 15.99
CA ARG A 182 -2.94 35.54 17.38
C ARG A 182 -3.20 34.05 17.53
N LEU A 183 -2.30 33.37 18.20
CA LEU A 183 -2.49 31.99 18.62
C LEU A 183 -2.86 31.99 20.11
N LEU A 184 -4.01 31.44 20.44
CA LEU A 184 -4.62 31.46 21.76
C LEU A 184 -4.77 30.04 22.31
N LYS A 185 -4.79 29.91 23.64
CA LYS A 185 -5.14 28.68 24.33
C LYS A 185 -6.36 28.89 25.23
N PHE A 186 -7.17 27.86 25.38
CA PHE A 186 -8.32 27.86 26.25
C PHE A 186 -7.95 27.38 27.66
N GLY A 187 -8.40 28.07 28.68
CA GLY A 187 -8.24 27.70 30.07
C GLY A 187 -9.12 28.56 30.99
N ASN A 188 -9.61 27.99 32.06
CA ASN A 188 -10.48 28.69 33.05
C ASN A 188 -11.66 29.44 32.40
N GLY A 189 -12.28 28.87 31.36
CA GLY A 189 -13.43 29.45 30.67
C GLY A 189 -13.10 30.63 29.73
N MET A 190 -11.85 30.90 29.42
CA MET A 190 -11.46 32.01 28.54
C MET A 190 -10.31 31.67 27.59
N TRP A 191 -10.20 32.42 26.49
CA TRP A 191 -9.12 32.36 25.54
C TRP A 191 -8.02 33.36 25.92
N THR A 192 -6.79 32.89 26.10
CA THR A 192 -5.62 33.70 26.48
C THR A 192 -4.51 33.53 25.44
N PRO A 193 -3.64 34.56 25.26
CA PRO A 193 -2.50 34.44 24.37
C PRO A 193 -1.66 33.21 24.71
N PHE A 194 -1.34 32.40 23.69
CA PHE A 194 -0.49 31.22 23.83
C PHE A 194 0.92 31.51 23.36
N ILE A 195 1.06 32.11 22.17
CA ILE A 195 2.36 32.51 21.60
C ILE A 195 2.36 34.03 21.43
N ARG A 196 3.50 34.66 21.69
CA ARG A 196 3.68 36.09 21.50
C ARG A 196 3.55 36.44 20.00
N LYS A 197 2.76 37.46 19.68
CA LYS A 197 2.52 37.92 18.31
C LYS A 197 3.82 38.18 17.54
N SER A 198 4.84 38.74 18.16
CA SER A 198 6.16 39.01 17.57
C SER A 198 6.95 37.76 17.19
N SER A 199 6.55 36.59 17.70
CA SER A 199 7.18 35.31 17.38
C SER A 199 6.50 34.54 16.25
N LEU A 200 5.34 35.03 15.75
CA LEU A 200 4.62 34.41 14.65
C LEU A 200 5.06 35.02 13.31
N PRO A 201 5.30 34.20 12.27
CA PRO A 201 5.57 34.69 10.92
C PRO A 201 4.44 35.52 10.33
N ALA A 202 4.74 36.37 9.37
CA ALA A 202 3.73 37.08 8.59
C ALA A 202 2.85 36.05 7.83
N SER A 203 1.55 36.32 7.73
CA SER A 203 0.58 35.46 7.03
C SER A 203 0.47 34.04 7.60
N PHE A 204 0.77 33.86 8.87
CA PHE A 204 0.66 32.59 9.58
C PHE A 204 -0.81 32.15 9.62
N LEU A 205 -1.13 31.02 9.00
CA LEU A 205 -2.47 30.44 8.98
C LEU A 205 -2.40 28.94 9.21
N VAL A 206 -2.79 28.52 10.43
CA VAL A 206 -2.71 27.13 10.89
C VAL A 206 -3.75 26.27 10.18
N THR A 207 -3.35 25.06 9.77
CA THR A 207 -4.25 24.04 9.21
C THR A 207 -4.43 22.84 10.14
N CYS A 208 -3.39 22.47 10.88
CA CYS A 208 -3.48 21.37 11.85
C CYS A 208 -2.44 21.51 12.97
N VAL A 209 -2.73 20.88 14.10
CA VAL A 209 -1.82 20.70 15.22
C VAL A 209 -2.00 19.32 15.83
N PHE A 210 -0.91 18.64 16.19
CA PHE A 210 -0.94 17.34 16.86
C PHE A 210 0.35 17.08 17.65
N PRO A 211 0.33 16.20 18.69
CA PRO A 211 1.49 15.92 19.49
C PRO A 211 2.55 15.14 18.72
N ILE A 212 3.84 15.51 18.91
CA ILE A 212 5.02 14.75 18.42
C ILE A 212 5.94 14.32 19.56
N GLY A 213 5.62 14.69 20.77
CA GLY A 213 6.28 14.35 22.04
C GLY A 213 5.40 14.74 23.20
N SER A 214 5.82 14.47 24.42
CA SER A 214 5.07 14.79 25.64
C SER A 214 4.83 16.30 25.84
N ASP A 215 5.75 17.14 25.33
CA ASP A 215 5.78 18.60 25.52
C ASP A 215 5.98 19.34 24.20
N SER A 216 5.82 18.64 23.08
CA SER A 216 6.04 19.21 21.75
C SER A 216 4.89 18.87 20.82
N SER A 217 4.42 19.87 20.08
CA SER A 217 3.39 19.74 19.07
C SER A 217 3.91 20.14 17.70
N PHE A 218 3.53 19.36 16.70
CA PHE A 218 3.74 19.72 15.30
C PHE A 218 2.58 20.61 14.84
N LEU A 219 2.90 21.63 14.10
CA LEU A 219 1.93 22.58 13.59
C LEU A 219 2.22 22.82 12.09
N ALA A 220 1.21 22.66 11.26
CA ALA A 220 1.29 22.99 9.85
C ALA A 220 0.49 24.25 9.53
N THR A 221 0.94 24.96 8.52
CA THR A 221 0.27 26.16 8.01
C THR A 221 -0.02 26.03 6.52
N VAL A 222 -0.96 26.81 6.03
CA VAL A 222 -1.37 26.74 4.61
C VAL A 222 -0.19 26.95 3.67
N ASN A 223 0.64 28.00 3.87
CA ASN A 223 1.64 28.45 2.91
C ASN A 223 3.01 28.76 3.52
N THR A 224 3.14 28.78 4.87
CA THR A 224 4.41 29.18 5.52
C THR A 224 5.19 27.99 6.07
N GLY A 225 4.76 26.77 5.74
CA GLY A 225 5.46 25.53 6.11
C GLY A 225 5.05 24.98 7.46
N PHE A 226 6.00 24.33 8.12
CA PHE A 226 5.80 23.59 9.36
C PHE A 226 6.56 24.18 10.51
N TYR A 227 6.00 24.03 11.71
CA TYR A 227 6.56 24.53 12.94
C TYR A 227 6.47 23.48 14.05
N VAL A 228 7.33 23.62 15.04
CA VAL A 228 7.27 22.89 16.30
C VAL A 228 6.96 23.87 17.43
N LEU A 229 5.89 23.57 18.15
CA LEU A 229 5.56 24.22 19.41
C LEU A 229 6.23 23.44 20.56
N HIS A 230 6.96 24.12 21.41
CA HIS A 230 7.52 23.58 22.65
C HIS A 230 7.17 24.53 23.80
N GLY A 231 6.24 24.12 24.66
CA GLY A 231 5.63 25.02 25.64
C GLY A 231 5.00 26.24 24.96
N ASP A 232 5.46 27.45 25.30
CA ASP A 232 5.01 28.73 24.75
C ASP A 232 5.92 29.28 23.62
N THR A 233 6.85 28.46 23.13
CA THR A 233 7.78 28.83 22.05
C THR A 233 7.44 28.13 20.74
N ILE A 234 7.74 28.78 19.62
CA ILE A 234 7.55 28.27 18.28
C ILE A 234 8.86 28.35 17.49
N SER A 235 9.21 27.29 16.78
CA SER A 235 10.38 27.21 15.92
C SER A 235 10.03 26.59 14.58
N ASN A 236 10.78 26.93 13.53
CA ASN A 236 10.58 26.34 12.20
C ASN A 236 10.99 24.86 12.23
N PHE A 237 10.14 24.02 11.65
CA PHE A 237 10.53 22.66 11.30
C PHE A 237 11.42 22.69 10.07
N ARG A 238 12.55 22.00 10.09
CA ARG A 238 13.52 21.98 8.99
C ARG A 238 13.47 20.68 8.23
N PHE A 239 13.45 20.76 6.91
CA PHE A 239 13.61 19.61 6.04
C PHE A 239 15.08 19.28 5.82
N HIS A 240 15.35 17.99 5.63
CA HIS A 240 16.66 17.54 5.18
C HIS A 240 16.70 17.60 3.65
N GLY A 241 17.38 18.61 3.10
CA GLY A 241 17.39 18.90 1.67
C GLY A 241 16.43 20.04 1.28
N SER A 242 15.86 19.96 0.07
CA SER A 242 14.87 20.93 -0.40
C SER A 242 13.50 20.70 0.26
N ASP A 243 12.80 21.77 0.56
CA ASP A 243 11.43 21.72 1.06
C ASP A 243 10.48 21.19 -0.04
N PRO A 244 9.86 20.01 0.11
CA PRO A 244 8.98 19.44 -0.90
C PRO A 244 7.64 20.18 -1.01
N PHE A 245 7.33 21.09 -0.08
CA PHE A 245 6.05 21.81 0.02
C PHE A 245 6.14 23.28 -0.42
N GLN A 246 7.28 23.73 -0.95
CA GLN A 246 7.55 25.14 -1.24
C GLN A 246 6.48 25.81 -2.12
N ASN A 247 5.85 25.05 -3.04
CA ASN A 247 4.84 25.55 -3.97
C ASN A 247 3.46 24.93 -3.76
N GLN A 248 3.20 24.39 -2.56
CA GLN A 248 1.97 23.67 -2.27
C GLN A 248 1.25 24.25 -1.06
N ARG A 249 -0.06 24.08 -1.06
CA ARG A 249 -0.88 24.36 0.12
C ARG A 249 -0.98 23.10 0.95
N ILE A 250 -0.59 23.19 2.21
CA ILE A 250 -0.76 22.10 3.17
C ILE A 250 -2.15 22.24 3.76
N LEU A 251 -2.99 21.23 3.55
CA LEU A 251 -4.39 21.24 3.98
C LEU A 251 -4.61 20.49 5.29
N THR A 252 -3.83 19.43 5.51
CA THR A 252 -3.96 18.58 6.68
C THR A 252 -2.65 17.84 6.94
N ALA A 253 -2.40 17.46 8.19
CA ALA A 253 -1.32 16.53 8.54
C ALA A 253 -1.67 15.79 9.83
N ILE A 254 -1.20 14.55 9.96
CA ILE A 254 -1.40 13.70 11.15
C ILE A 254 -0.17 12.84 11.42
N SER A 255 0.00 12.41 12.67
CA SER A 255 0.99 11.38 13.01
C SER A 255 0.47 10.00 12.58
N VAL A 256 1.28 9.20 11.83
CA VAL A 256 0.89 7.87 11.33
C VAL A 256 1.68 6.73 11.98
N LYS A 257 2.89 7.01 12.44
CA LYS A 257 3.74 6.11 13.26
C LYS A 257 4.48 6.98 14.27
N ARG A 258 5.15 6.35 15.23
CA ARG A 258 5.87 7.06 16.29
C ARG A 258 6.72 8.24 15.78
N ASP A 259 7.37 8.07 14.62
CA ASP A 259 8.30 9.06 14.06
C ASP A 259 7.95 9.52 12.63
N TRP A 260 6.75 9.20 12.15
CA TRP A 260 6.31 9.55 10.80
C TRP A 260 5.02 10.38 10.83
N ILE A 261 4.91 11.24 9.84
CA ILE A 261 3.82 12.20 9.67
C ILE A 261 3.29 12.05 8.24
N ALA A 262 1.99 11.90 8.09
CA ALA A 262 1.31 12.03 6.81
C ALA A 262 0.90 13.48 6.60
N VAL A 263 1.16 14.03 5.42
CA VAL A 263 0.87 15.43 5.03
C VAL A 263 0.05 15.42 3.76
N GLY A 264 -1.18 15.95 3.83
CA GLY A 264 -2.06 16.11 2.67
C GLY A 264 -1.91 17.48 2.03
N THR A 265 -1.69 17.49 0.72
CA THR A 265 -1.50 18.68 -0.08
C THR A 265 -2.64 18.89 -1.09
N ASN A 266 -2.66 20.03 -1.75
CA ASN A 266 -3.66 20.33 -2.78
C ASN A 266 -3.28 19.85 -4.19
N LEU A 267 -1.99 19.56 -4.47
CA LEU A 267 -1.52 19.26 -5.83
C LEU A 267 -0.85 17.89 -5.98
N ASP A 268 -0.05 17.47 -4.99
CA ASP A 268 0.84 16.31 -5.14
C ASP A 268 0.50 15.14 -4.22
N GLY A 269 -0.74 15.11 -3.69
CA GLY A 269 -1.24 13.98 -2.91
C GLY A 269 -0.79 13.99 -1.45
N CYS A 270 -0.48 12.80 -0.92
CA CYS A 270 -0.12 12.54 0.47
C CYS A 270 1.37 12.21 0.59
N PHE A 271 2.11 13.05 1.32
CA PHE A 271 3.51 12.78 1.66
C PHE A 271 3.61 12.10 3.02
N ILE A 272 4.48 11.12 3.12
CA ILE A 272 4.94 10.56 4.39
C ILE A 272 6.33 11.10 4.66
N ILE A 273 6.49 11.83 5.75
CA ILE A 273 7.77 12.40 6.19
C ILE A 273 8.12 11.85 7.57
N ASN A 274 9.40 11.82 7.91
CA ASN A 274 9.82 11.53 9.28
C ASN A 274 10.05 12.84 10.09
N LYS A 275 10.24 12.71 11.39
CA LYS A 275 10.51 13.85 12.30
C LYS A 275 11.83 14.59 12.00
N LYS A 276 12.71 14.02 11.16
CA LYS A 276 13.94 14.66 10.69
C LYS A 276 13.74 15.49 9.43
N GLY A 277 12.50 15.50 8.87
CA GLY A 277 12.17 16.20 7.64
C GLY A 277 12.59 15.48 6.36
N GLU A 278 12.81 14.16 6.42
CA GLU A 278 13.08 13.36 5.23
C GLU A 278 11.75 12.87 4.64
N VAL A 279 11.58 12.98 3.33
CA VAL A 279 10.45 12.36 2.62
C VAL A 279 10.71 10.86 2.52
N ILE A 280 9.83 10.07 3.13
CA ILE A 280 9.88 8.61 3.09
C ILE A 280 9.14 8.09 1.86
N GLN A 281 7.97 8.68 1.56
CA GLN A 281 7.13 8.26 0.44
C GLN A 281 6.23 9.42 0.01
N ASN A 282 5.88 9.49 -1.29
CA ASN A 282 4.80 10.31 -1.81
C ASN A 282 3.75 9.39 -2.45
N ILE A 283 2.50 9.49 -2.02
CA ILE A 283 1.37 8.74 -2.55
C ILE A 283 0.48 9.73 -3.29
N SER A 284 0.43 9.60 -4.60
CA SER A 284 -0.30 10.47 -5.51
C SER A 284 -1.14 9.68 -6.50
N ARG A 285 -1.70 10.33 -7.51
CA ARG A 285 -2.38 9.63 -8.61
C ARG A 285 -1.46 8.65 -9.36
N LYS A 286 -0.16 8.88 -9.36
CA LYS A 286 0.81 7.94 -9.97
C LYS A 286 0.86 6.63 -9.19
N GLU A 287 0.68 6.68 -7.88
CA GLU A 287 0.69 5.54 -6.97
C GLU A 287 -0.72 4.94 -6.74
N GLY A 288 -1.78 5.54 -7.31
CA GLY A 288 -3.12 4.97 -7.32
C GLY A 288 -4.19 5.78 -6.59
N LEU A 289 -3.91 6.98 -6.09
CA LEU A 289 -4.98 7.85 -5.60
C LEU A 289 -5.90 8.29 -6.74
N GLN A 290 -7.18 8.46 -6.48
CA GLN A 290 -8.09 9.00 -7.46
C GLN A 290 -7.97 10.53 -7.61
N ASN A 291 -7.49 11.24 -6.57
CA ASN A 291 -7.29 12.69 -6.59
C ASN A 291 -6.10 13.09 -5.72
N ASN A 292 -5.29 14.09 -6.17
CA ASN A 292 -4.17 14.63 -5.42
C ASN A 292 -4.57 15.68 -4.39
N ASN A 293 -5.77 16.26 -4.47
CA ASN A 293 -6.24 17.28 -3.53
C ASN A 293 -6.82 16.61 -2.27
N ILE A 294 -5.99 16.53 -1.23
CA ILE A 294 -6.31 15.86 0.04
C ILE A 294 -6.89 16.90 1.01
N LEU A 295 -8.18 16.81 1.27
CA LEU A 295 -8.88 17.74 2.17
C LEU A 295 -8.77 17.32 3.64
N TYR A 296 -8.68 16.02 3.92
CA TYR A 296 -8.59 15.49 5.27
C TYR A 296 -7.84 14.17 5.32
N LEU A 297 -7.11 13.94 6.41
CA LEU A 297 -6.41 12.69 6.73
C LEU A 297 -6.93 12.14 8.06
N PHE A 298 -7.15 10.84 8.11
CA PHE A 298 -7.58 10.16 9.31
C PHE A 298 -6.90 8.79 9.43
N LEU A 299 -6.40 8.47 10.62
CA LEU A 299 -5.85 7.16 10.95
C LEU A 299 -6.89 6.35 11.72
N ASP A 300 -7.30 5.19 11.17
CA ASP A 300 -8.28 4.33 11.81
C ASP A 300 -7.69 3.55 13.00
N ASN A 301 -8.54 2.84 13.74
CA ASN A 301 -8.13 2.05 14.90
C ASN A 301 -7.20 0.87 14.56
N LYS A 302 -7.06 0.52 13.26
CA LYS A 302 -6.12 -0.47 12.74
C LYS A 302 -4.84 0.18 12.17
N ASN A 303 -4.68 1.49 12.32
CA ASN A 303 -3.59 2.30 11.77
C ASN A 303 -3.52 2.30 10.23
N ASN A 304 -4.65 2.16 9.56
CA ASN A 304 -4.76 2.43 8.13
C ASN A 304 -5.17 3.89 7.89
N LEU A 305 -4.82 4.41 6.73
CA LEU A 305 -5.00 5.82 6.42
C LEU A 305 -6.22 6.02 5.51
N TRP A 306 -7.14 6.85 5.95
CA TRP A 306 -8.27 7.33 5.18
C TRP A 306 -8.03 8.74 4.70
N LEU A 307 -8.31 9.00 3.43
CA LEU A 307 -8.17 10.29 2.77
C LEU A 307 -9.54 10.81 2.32
N GLY A 308 -9.95 11.93 2.89
CA GLY A 308 -11.08 12.71 2.38
C GLY A 308 -10.56 13.61 1.26
N LEU A 309 -11.07 13.43 0.05
CA LEU A 309 -10.60 14.11 -1.14
C LEU A 309 -11.58 15.21 -1.59
N ASP A 310 -11.11 16.08 -2.47
CA ASP A 310 -11.96 17.02 -3.20
C ASP A 310 -12.93 16.26 -4.14
N ASN A 311 -12.54 15.08 -4.59
CA ASN A 311 -13.40 14.18 -5.34
C ASN A 311 -13.12 12.72 -4.93
N GLY A 312 -13.98 12.20 -4.04
CA GLY A 312 -13.93 10.82 -3.57
C GLY A 312 -13.34 10.63 -2.18
N ILE A 313 -13.17 9.36 -1.83
CA ILE A 313 -12.54 8.88 -0.60
C ILE A 313 -11.55 7.80 -0.99
N ASP A 314 -10.30 7.87 -0.50
CA ASP A 314 -9.34 6.80 -0.65
C ASP A 314 -9.01 6.17 0.70
N PHE A 315 -8.92 4.85 0.70
CA PHE A 315 -8.42 4.05 1.81
C PHE A 315 -7.06 3.48 1.44
N ILE A 316 -6.07 3.67 2.29
CA ILE A 316 -4.73 3.13 2.13
C ILE A 316 -4.48 2.12 3.25
N ALA A 317 -4.27 0.84 2.91
CA ALA A 317 -3.89 -0.20 3.86
C ALA A 317 -2.44 0.01 4.34
N TYR A 318 -2.21 1.16 5.01
CA TYR A 318 -0.88 1.66 5.33
C TYR A 318 -0.14 0.78 6.34
N ASN A 319 -0.87 0.18 7.27
CA ASN A 319 -0.34 -0.73 8.27
C ASN A 319 -0.14 -2.17 7.77
N ASN A 320 -0.57 -2.49 6.55
CA ASN A 320 -0.37 -3.82 5.95
C ASN A 320 1.12 -4.04 5.65
N ALA A 321 1.65 -5.22 6.03
CA ALA A 321 3.01 -5.63 5.72
C ALA A 321 3.21 -5.91 4.21
N ILE A 322 2.15 -6.27 3.50
CA ILE A 322 2.19 -6.56 2.07
C ILE A 322 2.18 -5.25 1.29
N LYS A 323 3.15 -5.11 0.38
CA LYS A 323 3.26 -3.97 -0.54
C LYS A 323 3.26 -4.46 -1.98
N HIS A 324 2.67 -3.69 -2.85
CA HIS A 324 2.66 -3.93 -4.29
C HIS A 324 3.88 -3.29 -4.93
N ILE A 325 4.48 -4.00 -5.89
CA ILE A 325 5.59 -3.49 -6.70
C ILE A 325 5.13 -3.50 -8.15
N TYR A 326 5.19 -2.33 -8.79
CA TYR A 326 4.86 -2.14 -10.18
C TYR A 326 6.11 -1.68 -10.95
N PRO A 327 6.79 -2.60 -11.66
CA PRO A 327 7.98 -2.23 -12.45
C PRO A 327 7.69 -1.25 -13.58
N GLU A 328 6.45 -1.24 -14.04
CA GLU A 328 5.87 -0.35 -15.02
C GLU A 328 4.88 0.59 -14.35
N LYS A 329 4.02 1.27 -15.10
CA LYS A 329 2.92 2.03 -14.52
C LYS A 329 1.87 1.10 -13.92
N LEU A 330 1.07 1.63 -13.00
CA LEU A 330 -0.04 0.92 -12.40
C LEU A 330 -0.92 0.24 -13.45
N ASN A 331 -1.21 -1.05 -13.23
CA ASN A 331 -2.05 -1.89 -14.11
C ASN A 331 -1.52 -2.12 -15.53
N GLU A 332 -0.26 -1.80 -15.82
CA GLU A 332 0.40 -2.14 -17.07
C GLU A 332 1.24 -3.42 -16.88
N GLY A 333 0.75 -4.57 -17.30
CA GLY A 333 1.44 -5.85 -17.27
C GLY A 333 1.18 -6.72 -16.04
N LEU A 334 1.25 -8.04 -16.26
CA LEU A 334 1.15 -9.06 -15.22
C LEU A 334 2.54 -9.47 -14.75
N GLY A 335 2.78 -9.48 -13.43
CA GLY A 335 4.00 -10.03 -12.86
C GLY A 335 3.97 -11.56 -12.85
N TYR A 336 5.02 -12.20 -13.37
CA TYR A 336 5.16 -13.66 -13.41
C TYR A 336 6.23 -14.18 -12.45
N THR A 337 7.35 -13.47 -12.33
CA THR A 337 8.51 -13.95 -11.58
C THR A 337 9.32 -12.81 -11.00
N SER A 338 10.01 -13.06 -9.89
CA SER A 338 10.97 -12.11 -9.31
C SER A 338 12.11 -12.84 -8.62
N ILE A 339 13.28 -12.20 -8.62
CA ILE A 339 14.46 -12.70 -7.92
C ILE A 339 15.40 -11.54 -7.55
N ILE A 340 16.08 -11.66 -6.41
CA ILE A 340 17.20 -10.79 -6.08
C ILE A 340 18.47 -11.49 -6.56
N TYR A 341 19.20 -10.83 -7.44
CA TYR A 341 20.46 -11.35 -7.97
C TYR A 341 21.52 -10.23 -7.99
N LYS A 342 22.67 -10.47 -7.36
CA LYS A 342 23.79 -9.51 -7.24
C LYS A 342 23.37 -8.10 -6.81
N ASN A 343 22.51 -8.01 -5.77
CA ASN A 343 21.96 -6.77 -5.23
C ASN A 343 20.98 -6.01 -6.14
N ASP A 344 20.52 -6.60 -7.23
CA ASP A 344 19.43 -6.08 -8.03
C ASP A 344 18.17 -6.94 -7.84
N LEU A 345 17.02 -6.31 -7.66
CA LEU A 345 15.71 -6.97 -7.77
C LEU A 345 15.33 -7.00 -9.26
N TYR A 346 15.21 -8.19 -9.81
CA TYR A 346 14.66 -8.44 -11.13
C TYR A 346 13.21 -8.84 -11.04
N VAL A 347 12.36 -8.27 -11.89
CA VAL A 347 10.94 -8.60 -11.99
C VAL A 347 10.58 -8.87 -13.44
N GLY A 348 10.10 -10.08 -13.73
CA GLY A 348 9.60 -10.49 -15.03
C GLY A 348 8.09 -10.27 -15.13
N THR A 349 7.67 -9.60 -16.20
CA THR A 349 6.27 -9.26 -16.48
C THR A 349 5.83 -9.79 -17.85
N SER A 350 4.55 -9.56 -18.20
CA SER A 350 4.04 -9.81 -19.55
C SER A 350 4.69 -8.93 -20.64
N ASN A 351 5.36 -7.84 -20.25
CA ASN A 351 5.91 -6.84 -21.16
C ASN A 351 7.44 -6.84 -21.22
N GLY A 352 8.12 -7.54 -20.30
CA GLY A 352 9.57 -7.64 -20.28
C GLY A 352 10.17 -7.96 -18.91
N LEU A 353 11.50 -7.86 -18.85
CA LEU A 353 12.29 -7.95 -17.63
C LEU A 353 12.69 -6.55 -17.16
N TYR A 354 12.52 -6.28 -15.89
CA TYR A 354 12.88 -5.01 -15.26
C TYR A 354 13.81 -5.26 -14.08
N SER A 355 14.68 -4.32 -13.79
CA SER A 355 15.59 -4.40 -12.65
C SER A 355 15.73 -3.08 -11.91
N ILE A 356 16.02 -3.17 -10.60
CA ILE A 356 16.35 -2.03 -9.75
C ILE A 356 17.37 -2.46 -8.69
N PRO A 357 18.40 -1.64 -8.40
CA PRO A 357 19.32 -1.90 -7.30
C PRO A 357 18.61 -1.85 -5.94
N VAL A 358 18.81 -2.90 -5.12
CA VAL A 358 18.22 -3.03 -3.79
C VAL A 358 19.31 -3.20 -2.73
N THR A 359 20.00 -2.13 -2.38
CA THR A 359 21.10 -2.19 -1.45
C THR A 359 20.75 -1.66 -0.07
N GLY A 360 21.17 -2.39 0.97
CA GLY A 360 21.29 -1.88 2.34
C GLY A 360 20.02 -1.69 3.15
N LYS A 361 18.83 -2.05 2.65
CA LYS A 361 17.56 -1.93 3.40
C LYS A 361 17.04 -3.28 3.84
N LYS A 362 16.68 -3.38 5.14
CA LYS A 362 16.03 -4.57 5.69
C LYS A 362 14.65 -4.80 5.05
N ASP A 363 13.90 -3.73 4.78
CA ASP A 363 12.63 -3.74 4.07
C ASP A 363 12.83 -3.16 2.66
N LEU A 364 12.79 -4.02 1.66
CA LEU A 364 13.02 -3.65 0.26
C LEU A 364 11.95 -2.74 -0.31
N SER A 365 10.73 -2.73 0.27
CA SER A 365 9.65 -1.86 -0.19
C SER A 365 10.00 -0.36 -0.08
N TYR A 366 10.92 0.00 0.81
CA TYR A 366 11.46 1.35 0.95
C TYR A 366 12.68 1.64 0.06
N THR A 367 13.00 0.80 -0.89
CA THR A 367 14.00 1.11 -1.92
C THR A 367 13.52 2.30 -2.75
N ILE A 368 14.35 3.33 -2.87
CA ILE A 368 14.05 4.53 -3.64
C ILE A 368 14.65 4.37 -5.03
N GLY A 369 13.85 4.60 -6.07
CA GLY A 369 14.30 4.53 -7.46
C GLY A 369 13.20 4.14 -8.43
N GLU A 370 13.58 3.99 -9.69
CA GLU A 370 12.72 3.53 -10.77
C GLU A 370 13.30 2.25 -11.38
N PHE A 371 12.41 1.33 -11.73
CA PHE A 371 12.78 0.14 -12.46
C PHE A 371 13.29 0.51 -13.86
N ARG A 372 14.33 -0.20 -14.31
CA ARG A 372 14.88 -0.07 -15.64
C ARG A 372 14.56 -1.33 -16.44
N SER A 373 14.05 -1.15 -17.64
CA SER A 373 13.86 -2.26 -18.57
C SER A 373 15.21 -2.87 -18.95
N VAL A 374 15.32 -4.19 -18.90
CA VAL A 374 16.49 -4.91 -19.44
C VAL A 374 16.35 -4.96 -20.97
N PRO A 375 17.34 -4.50 -21.74
CA PRO A 375 17.27 -4.49 -23.20
C PRO A 375 16.95 -5.86 -23.80
N ASP A 376 16.23 -5.87 -24.92
CA ASP A 376 15.89 -7.05 -25.72
C ASP A 376 15.01 -8.09 -25.01
N THR A 377 14.31 -7.71 -23.92
CA THR A 377 13.38 -8.59 -23.19
C THR A 377 11.93 -8.23 -23.37
N LYS A 378 11.57 -7.51 -24.45
CA LYS A 378 10.17 -7.15 -24.71
C LYS A 378 9.31 -8.40 -24.90
N GLY A 379 8.22 -8.51 -24.13
CA GLY A 379 7.30 -9.65 -24.14
C GLY A 379 7.34 -10.45 -22.84
N SER A 380 6.66 -11.58 -22.79
CA SER A 380 6.45 -12.33 -21.55
C SER A 380 7.73 -12.96 -21.01
N THR A 381 8.08 -12.58 -19.80
CA THR A 381 9.18 -13.13 -18.99
C THR A 381 8.59 -14.01 -17.88
N TRP A 382 8.65 -15.32 -18.03
CA TRP A 382 7.94 -16.26 -17.16
C TRP A 382 8.78 -16.82 -16.02
N GLY A 383 10.08 -17.02 -16.22
CA GLY A 383 10.95 -17.65 -15.24
C GLY A 383 12.27 -16.95 -15.04
N LEU A 384 12.68 -16.83 -13.78
CA LEU A 384 14.02 -16.37 -13.37
C LEU A 384 14.60 -17.39 -12.40
N CYS A 385 15.82 -17.81 -12.63
CA CYS A 385 16.50 -18.78 -11.76
C CYS A 385 18.00 -18.48 -11.71
N GLU A 386 18.57 -18.47 -10.50
CA GLU A 386 20.01 -18.40 -10.33
C GLU A 386 20.58 -19.81 -10.31
N ILE A 387 21.46 -20.13 -11.28
CA ILE A 387 22.16 -21.40 -11.38
C ILE A 387 23.63 -21.13 -11.67
N ASN A 388 24.51 -21.76 -10.90
CA ASN A 388 25.99 -21.62 -11.04
C ASN A 388 26.47 -20.17 -11.01
N GLY A 389 25.80 -19.30 -10.22
CA GLY A 389 26.14 -17.88 -10.12
C GLY A 389 25.75 -17.03 -11.35
N SER A 390 24.95 -17.57 -12.26
CA SER A 390 24.35 -16.88 -13.41
C SER A 390 22.84 -16.80 -13.26
N LEU A 391 22.24 -15.72 -13.73
CA LEU A 391 20.79 -15.53 -13.79
C LEU A 391 20.27 -16.03 -15.15
N LEU A 392 19.46 -17.08 -15.13
CA LEU A 392 18.76 -17.61 -16.29
C LEU A 392 17.37 -17.02 -16.42
N LEU A 393 16.97 -16.76 -17.67
CA LEU A 393 15.70 -16.13 -18.03
C LEU A 393 14.91 -17.03 -18.97
N GLY A 394 13.70 -17.42 -18.56
CA GLY A 394 12.70 -18.05 -19.40
C GLY A 394 11.76 -17.00 -20.01
N HIS A 395 11.73 -16.96 -21.34
CA HIS A 395 11.05 -15.94 -22.12
C HIS A 395 10.23 -16.59 -23.25
N HIS A 396 9.23 -15.89 -23.77
CA HIS A 396 8.42 -16.40 -24.89
C HIS A 396 9.27 -16.62 -26.17
N ASP A 397 10.38 -15.92 -26.35
CA ASP A 397 11.30 -16.05 -27.48
C ASP A 397 12.50 -16.97 -27.20
N GLY A 398 12.55 -17.64 -26.04
CA GLY A 398 13.67 -18.53 -25.76
C GLY A 398 14.16 -18.58 -24.32
N ALA A 399 15.28 -19.29 -24.16
CA ALA A 399 16.09 -19.33 -22.95
C ALA A 399 17.29 -18.39 -23.08
N PHE A 400 17.56 -17.61 -22.04
CA PHE A 400 18.66 -16.64 -22.04
C PHE A 400 19.41 -16.67 -20.70
N GLU A 401 20.67 -16.21 -20.74
CA GLU A 401 21.45 -15.80 -19.57
C GLU A 401 21.40 -14.27 -19.46
N VAL A 402 21.09 -13.73 -18.29
CA VAL A 402 21.20 -12.28 -18.02
C VAL A 402 22.62 -11.97 -17.58
N LYS A 403 23.36 -11.19 -18.38
CA LYS A 403 24.73 -10.86 -18.14
C LYS A 403 24.99 -9.37 -18.37
N GLU A 404 25.54 -8.68 -17.35
CA GLU A 404 25.88 -7.26 -17.44
C GLU A 404 24.70 -6.38 -17.92
N GLY A 405 23.47 -6.68 -17.42
CA GLY A 405 22.27 -5.94 -17.79
C GLY A 405 21.74 -6.18 -19.21
N ARG A 406 22.18 -7.24 -19.88
CA ARG A 406 21.73 -7.67 -21.22
C ARG A 406 21.38 -9.16 -21.21
N ILE A 407 20.72 -9.64 -22.25
CA ILE A 407 20.43 -11.06 -22.42
C ILE A 407 21.36 -11.70 -23.46
N VAL A 408 21.88 -12.90 -23.15
CA VAL A 408 22.69 -13.74 -24.03
C VAL A 408 21.87 -15.01 -24.32
N PRO A 409 21.61 -15.36 -25.59
CA PRO A 409 20.76 -16.50 -25.92
C PRO A 409 21.44 -17.84 -25.59
N ILE A 410 20.65 -18.75 -25.00
CA ILE A 410 20.98 -20.16 -24.81
C ILE A 410 20.28 -20.98 -25.89
N ASN A 411 18.97 -20.74 -26.09
CA ASN A 411 18.17 -21.38 -27.13
C ASN A 411 17.01 -20.45 -27.52
N ARG A 412 16.73 -20.28 -28.80
CA ARG A 412 15.66 -19.43 -29.36
C ARG A 412 14.60 -20.22 -30.16
N ASN A 413 14.59 -21.54 -30.04
CA ASN A 413 13.73 -22.36 -30.90
C ASN A 413 12.30 -22.48 -30.39
N THR A 414 12.06 -22.19 -29.10
CA THR A 414 10.76 -22.28 -28.45
C THR A 414 10.72 -21.42 -27.19
N ALA A 415 9.54 -21.21 -26.61
CA ALA A 415 9.34 -20.51 -25.34
C ALA A 415 9.78 -21.35 -24.14
N TYR A 416 10.36 -20.72 -23.13
CA TYR A 416 10.85 -21.37 -21.91
C TYR A 416 10.17 -20.81 -20.66
N TRP A 417 9.79 -21.72 -19.75
CA TRP A 417 9.06 -21.40 -18.53
C TRP A 417 9.96 -21.36 -17.28
N THR A 418 10.83 -22.37 -17.11
CA THR A 418 11.56 -22.56 -15.86
C THR A 418 12.84 -23.36 -16.06
N PHE A 419 13.77 -23.27 -15.09
CA PHE A 419 15.03 -23.98 -15.07
C PHE A 419 15.25 -24.61 -13.70
N LEU A 420 15.71 -25.86 -13.65
CA LEU A 420 16.08 -26.55 -12.43
C LEU A 420 17.49 -27.16 -12.59
N PRO A 421 18.40 -26.96 -11.59
CA PRO A 421 19.67 -27.67 -11.60
C PRO A 421 19.38 -29.17 -11.39
N PHE A 422 19.98 -29.99 -12.24
CA PHE A 422 19.88 -31.44 -12.08
C PHE A 422 20.86 -31.90 -10.99
N TYR A 423 20.44 -32.86 -10.14
CA TYR A 423 21.14 -33.35 -8.96
C TYR A 423 21.24 -32.40 -7.76
N ASN A 424 20.57 -31.27 -7.75
CA ASN A 424 20.57 -30.30 -6.62
C ASN A 424 21.97 -29.98 -6.04
N ILE A 425 23.04 -30.19 -6.82
CA ILE A 425 24.44 -29.91 -6.44
C ILE A 425 24.94 -28.77 -7.32
N LEU A 426 25.47 -27.74 -6.67
CA LEU A 426 26.10 -26.62 -7.38
C LEU A 426 27.62 -26.68 -7.26
N PRO A 427 28.36 -26.43 -8.38
CA PRO A 427 27.86 -26.10 -9.70
C PRO A 427 27.26 -27.32 -10.42
N SER A 428 26.03 -27.16 -10.96
CA SER A 428 25.40 -28.23 -11.73
C SER A 428 25.92 -28.27 -13.16
N SER A 429 26.37 -29.44 -13.62
CA SER A 429 26.82 -29.64 -15.01
C SER A 429 25.67 -29.76 -16.00
N LEU A 430 24.44 -30.00 -15.49
CA LEU A 430 23.23 -30.19 -16.27
C LEU A 430 22.07 -29.43 -15.63
N VAL A 431 21.30 -28.73 -16.46
CA VAL A 431 20.07 -28.01 -16.09
C VAL A 431 18.93 -28.59 -16.90
N VAL A 432 17.81 -28.86 -16.26
CA VAL A 432 16.55 -29.23 -16.91
C VAL A 432 15.72 -27.97 -17.09
N ALA A 433 15.39 -27.66 -18.32
CA ALA A 433 14.62 -26.47 -18.68
C ALA A 433 13.25 -26.89 -19.25
N GLY A 434 12.16 -26.42 -18.65
CA GLY A 434 10.80 -26.64 -19.14
C GLY A 434 10.46 -25.67 -20.25
N ASN A 435 9.97 -26.19 -21.39
CA ASN A 435 9.55 -25.40 -22.53
C ASN A 435 8.24 -25.92 -23.14
N ASP A 436 7.76 -25.27 -24.20
CA ASP A 436 6.48 -25.64 -24.85
C ASP A 436 6.53 -27.01 -25.55
N LEU A 437 7.72 -27.48 -25.92
CA LEU A 437 7.94 -28.70 -26.70
C LEU A 437 8.47 -29.86 -25.81
N GLY A 438 8.56 -29.67 -24.50
CA GLY A 438 9.04 -30.69 -23.57
C GLY A 438 10.04 -30.18 -22.55
N LEU A 439 11.11 -30.94 -22.36
CA LEU A 439 12.21 -30.62 -21.45
C LEU A 439 13.50 -30.47 -22.26
N ASP A 440 14.14 -29.30 -22.25
CA ASP A 440 15.48 -29.11 -22.81
C ASP A 440 16.54 -29.44 -21.76
N LEU A 441 17.60 -30.14 -22.20
CA LEU A 441 18.77 -30.45 -21.41
C LEU A 441 19.84 -29.41 -21.68
N VAL A 442 20.09 -28.52 -20.73
CA VAL A 442 21.10 -27.46 -20.89
C VAL A 442 22.36 -27.83 -20.11
N SER A 443 23.48 -28.00 -20.82
CA SER A 443 24.77 -28.27 -20.20
C SER A 443 25.49 -26.99 -19.79
N PHE A 444 26.18 -27.04 -18.63
CA PHE A 444 27.10 -25.98 -18.21
C PHE A 444 28.53 -26.45 -18.33
N LYS A 445 29.32 -25.84 -19.26
CA LYS A 445 30.72 -26.13 -19.48
C LYS A 445 31.50 -24.84 -19.75
N ASN A 446 32.70 -24.72 -19.16
CA ASN A 446 33.60 -23.57 -19.36
C ASN A 446 32.89 -22.20 -19.12
N GLY A 447 32.01 -22.11 -18.11
CA GLY A 447 31.28 -20.88 -17.78
C GLY A 447 30.16 -20.51 -18.75
N ARG A 448 29.68 -21.45 -19.59
CA ARG A 448 28.60 -21.20 -20.56
C ARG A 448 27.52 -22.26 -20.50
N PHE A 449 26.27 -21.81 -20.66
CA PHE A 449 25.11 -22.67 -20.84
C PHE A 449 24.90 -22.99 -22.32
N VAL A 450 24.75 -24.26 -22.67
CA VAL A 450 24.54 -24.74 -24.03
C VAL A 450 23.41 -25.74 -24.05
N SER A 451 22.35 -25.48 -24.82
CA SER A 451 21.25 -26.42 -25.05
C SER A 451 21.78 -27.66 -25.79
N ARG A 452 21.34 -28.84 -25.31
CA ARG A 452 21.53 -30.12 -25.98
C ARG A 452 20.32 -30.56 -26.80
N GLY A 453 19.26 -29.73 -26.76
CA GLY A 453 17.95 -30.04 -27.33
C GLY A 453 17.00 -30.75 -26.36
N ASN A 454 15.78 -30.90 -26.84
CA ASN A 454 14.74 -31.54 -26.03
C ASN A 454 15.00 -33.02 -25.78
N LEU A 455 14.56 -33.46 -24.61
CA LEU A 455 14.62 -34.87 -24.18
C LEU A 455 13.84 -35.76 -25.18
N PRO A 456 14.45 -36.76 -25.82
CA PRO A 456 13.75 -37.68 -26.70
C PRO A 456 12.63 -38.42 -25.98
N GLY A 457 11.51 -38.64 -26.67
CA GLY A 457 10.39 -39.42 -26.16
C GLY A 457 9.43 -38.66 -25.21
N PHE A 458 9.68 -37.36 -24.97
CA PHE A 458 8.79 -36.52 -24.18
C PHE A 458 8.59 -35.14 -24.83
N SER A 459 7.35 -34.83 -25.24
CA SER A 459 7.00 -33.62 -26.01
C SER A 459 5.84 -32.83 -25.43
N GLU A 460 5.59 -32.97 -24.11
CA GLU A 460 4.53 -32.25 -23.43
C GLU A 460 5.00 -30.92 -22.88
N SER A 461 4.18 -29.87 -23.03
CA SER A 461 4.47 -28.54 -22.46
C SER A 461 4.76 -28.63 -20.96
N SER A 462 5.92 -28.10 -20.57
CA SER A 462 6.53 -28.33 -19.26
C SER A 462 6.66 -27.03 -18.45
N GLN A 463 5.54 -26.43 -18.12
CA GLN A 463 5.49 -25.17 -17.35
C GLN A 463 5.83 -25.39 -15.86
N PHE A 464 5.30 -26.46 -15.25
CA PHE A 464 5.52 -26.76 -13.84
C PHE A 464 6.37 -28.03 -13.75
N ILE A 465 7.63 -27.87 -13.39
CA ILE A 465 8.56 -28.99 -13.22
C ILE A 465 9.13 -29.01 -11.80
N SER A 466 9.45 -30.20 -11.33
CA SER A 466 10.13 -30.41 -10.04
C SER A 466 11.04 -31.64 -10.13
N ILE A 467 12.06 -31.72 -9.26
CA ILE A 467 12.95 -32.88 -9.18
C ILE A 467 12.82 -33.49 -7.78
N ASP A 468 12.49 -34.77 -7.69
CA ASP A 468 12.39 -35.48 -6.43
C ASP A 468 13.77 -35.86 -5.87
N ASN A 469 13.79 -36.50 -4.71
CA ASN A 469 15.04 -36.89 -4.05
C ASN A 469 15.74 -38.08 -4.74
N ASN A 470 15.04 -38.82 -5.62
CA ASN A 470 15.55 -39.91 -6.42
C ASN A 470 15.97 -39.48 -7.84
N ASN A 471 16.04 -38.16 -8.08
CA ASN A 471 16.37 -37.53 -9.36
C ASN A 471 15.36 -37.82 -10.48
N ASN A 472 14.13 -38.20 -10.17
CA ASN A 472 13.07 -38.20 -11.16
C ASN A 472 12.60 -36.76 -11.41
N VAL A 473 12.35 -36.42 -12.67
CA VAL A 473 11.75 -35.16 -13.07
C VAL A 473 10.24 -35.34 -13.15
N TRP A 474 9.54 -34.47 -12.47
CA TRP A 474 8.08 -34.42 -12.45
C TRP A 474 7.60 -33.23 -13.25
N VAL A 475 6.56 -33.42 -14.05
CA VAL A 475 5.95 -32.37 -14.90
C VAL A 475 4.44 -32.39 -14.70
N ALA A 476 3.84 -31.29 -14.23
CA ALA A 476 2.39 -31.14 -14.23
C ALA A 476 1.94 -30.49 -15.53
N HIS A 477 1.07 -31.19 -16.26
CA HIS A 477 0.42 -30.69 -17.46
C HIS A 477 -0.98 -30.15 -17.13
N PRO A 478 -1.39 -28.97 -17.61
CA PRO A 478 -2.67 -28.34 -17.21
C PRO A 478 -3.92 -29.19 -17.48
N TYR A 479 -3.86 -30.11 -18.46
CA TYR A 479 -5.04 -30.86 -18.95
C TYR A 479 -4.86 -32.38 -18.98
N ARG A 480 -3.68 -32.92 -18.63
CA ARG A 480 -3.39 -34.37 -18.80
C ARG A 480 -3.03 -35.10 -17.53
N GLY A 481 -2.73 -34.37 -16.45
CA GLY A 481 -2.27 -34.93 -15.18
C GLY A 481 -0.80 -34.63 -14.90
N VAL A 482 -0.12 -35.53 -14.22
CA VAL A 482 1.27 -35.37 -13.78
C VAL A 482 2.14 -36.46 -14.33
N TYR A 483 3.19 -36.10 -15.04
CA TYR A 483 4.20 -37.02 -15.59
C TYR A 483 5.37 -37.15 -14.61
N ARG A 484 5.90 -38.37 -14.50
CA ARG A 484 7.17 -38.69 -13.85
C ARG A 484 8.11 -39.26 -14.90
N LEU A 485 9.31 -38.70 -14.99
CA LEU A 485 10.36 -39.11 -15.90
C LEU A 485 11.56 -39.63 -15.10
N ASP A 486 12.00 -40.83 -15.40
CA ASP A 486 13.18 -41.44 -14.82
C ASP A 486 14.43 -41.04 -15.61
N PHE A 487 15.29 -40.22 -15.00
CA PHE A 487 16.50 -39.67 -15.61
C PHE A 487 17.77 -40.51 -15.35
N ASN A 488 17.63 -41.74 -14.83
CA ASN A 488 18.79 -42.62 -14.63
C ASN A 488 19.45 -43.01 -15.97
N ASP A 489 18.66 -43.09 -17.04
CA ASP A 489 19.15 -43.26 -18.40
C ASP A 489 18.51 -42.23 -19.33
N LEU A 490 19.27 -41.17 -19.66
CA LEU A 490 18.80 -40.09 -20.54
C LEU A 490 18.62 -40.51 -22.01
N SER A 491 19.21 -41.65 -22.41
CA SER A 491 19.02 -42.19 -23.76
C SER A 491 17.74 -43.00 -23.90
N ASN A 492 17.18 -43.47 -22.77
CA ASN A 492 15.96 -44.30 -22.72
C ASN A 492 15.11 -43.89 -21.51
N THR A 493 14.71 -42.62 -21.46
CA THR A 493 13.93 -42.07 -20.34
C THR A 493 12.56 -42.74 -20.25
N LYS A 494 12.27 -43.37 -19.10
CA LYS A 494 10.94 -43.95 -18.83
C LYS A 494 9.99 -42.83 -18.38
N VAL A 495 8.84 -42.75 -19.04
CA VAL A 495 7.79 -41.78 -18.73
C VAL A 495 6.56 -42.47 -18.21
N LYS A 496 6.05 -42.02 -17.04
CA LYS A 496 4.79 -42.50 -16.47
C LYS A 496 3.86 -41.35 -16.20
N LEU A 497 2.59 -41.48 -16.64
CA LEU A 497 1.53 -40.50 -16.43
C LEU A 497 0.66 -40.93 -15.23
N TYR A 498 0.38 -39.97 -14.35
CA TYR A 498 -0.52 -40.10 -13.19
C TYR A 498 -1.77 -39.24 -13.45
N THR A 499 -2.93 -39.86 -13.27
CA THR A 499 -4.26 -39.27 -13.46
C THR A 499 -5.16 -39.57 -12.28
N ASP A 500 -6.46 -39.40 -12.43
CA ASP A 500 -7.50 -39.87 -11.51
C ASP A 500 -7.39 -41.40 -11.20
N ARG A 501 -6.99 -42.19 -12.19
CA ARG A 501 -6.72 -43.65 -12.00
C ARG A 501 -5.56 -43.92 -11.07
N ASN A 502 -4.69 -42.98 -10.86
CA ASN A 502 -3.52 -43.08 -9.96
C ASN A 502 -3.67 -42.20 -8.72
N GLY A 503 -4.89 -41.85 -8.34
CA GLY A 503 -5.22 -41.20 -7.06
C GLY A 503 -5.29 -39.67 -7.09
N LEU A 504 -5.04 -38.99 -8.21
CA LEU A 504 -5.37 -37.57 -8.32
C LEU A 504 -6.89 -37.38 -8.38
N PRO A 505 -7.44 -36.29 -7.86
CA PRO A 505 -8.89 -36.05 -7.92
C PRO A 505 -9.38 -35.71 -9.34
N SER A 506 -8.47 -35.25 -10.20
CA SER A 506 -8.70 -34.88 -11.60
C SER A 506 -7.39 -34.85 -12.36
N SER A 507 -7.44 -35.02 -13.67
CA SER A 507 -6.29 -34.78 -14.56
C SER A 507 -6.11 -33.28 -14.91
N LEU A 508 -7.03 -32.40 -14.49
CA LEU A 508 -7.07 -30.98 -14.86
C LEU A 508 -6.53 -30.10 -13.72
N LYS A 509 -5.89 -28.99 -14.09
CA LYS A 509 -5.48 -27.89 -13.19
C LYS A 509 -4.61 -28.36 -12.02
N ASN A 510 -3.71 -29.26 -12.30
CA ASN A 510 -2.75 -29.74 -11.33
C ASN A 510 -1.51 -28.82 -11.30
N HIS A 511 -1.17 -28.28 -10.14
CA HIS A 511 0.03 -27.47 -9.92
C HIS A 511 1.03 -28.24 -9.08
N LEU A 512 2.25 -28.38 -9.57
CA LEU A 512 3.31 -29.20 -8.98
C LEU A 512 4.27 -28.35 -8.15
N PHE A 513 4.55 -28.81 -6.94
CA PHE A 513 5.51 -28.17 -6.03
C PHE A 513 6.38 -29.20 -5.32
N LYS A 514 7.56 -28.76 -4.85
CA LYS A 514 8.37 -29.51 -3.88
C LYS A 514 8.38 -28.73 -2.57
N VAL A 515 7.78 -29.31 -1.54
CA VAL A 515 7.63 -28.71 -0.21
C VAL A 515 8.02 -29.74 0.84
N LYS A 516 8.83 -29.37 1.83
CA LYS A 516 9.39 -30.28 2.84
C LYS A 516 10.02 -31.53 2.21
N SER A 517 10.76 -31.34 1.11
CA SER A 517 11.40 -32.41 0.32
C SER A 517 10.44 -33.43 -0.31
N ARG A 518 9.13 -33.18 -0.34
CA ARG A 518 8.10 -34.04 -0.93
C ARG A 518 7.56 -33.45 -2.21
N ILE A 519 7.18 -34.30 -3.15
CA ILE A 519 6.43 -33.91 -4.34
C ILE A 519 4.95 -33.80 -3.95
N VAL A 520 4.41 -32.60 -4.10
CA VAL A 520 3.02 -32.27 -3.80
C VAL A 520 2.34 -31.69 -5.03
N VAL A 521 1.07 -32.03 -5.20
CA VAL A 521 0.23 -31.50 -6.27
C VAL A 521 -0.94 -30.76 -5.65
N ALA A 522 -1.00 -29.48 -5.89
CA ALA A 522 -2.17 -28.68 -5.55
C ALA A 522 -3.22 -28.83 -6.64
N THR A 523 -4.44 -29.15 -6.26
CA THR A 523 -5.57 -29.48 -7.12
C THR A 523 -6.79 -28.63 -6.75
N GLU A 524 -7.87 -28.74 -7.51
CA GLU A 524 -9.16 -28.12 -7.17
C GLU A 524 -9.84 -28.71 -5.92
N LYS A 525 -9.32 -29.84 -5.39
CA LYS A 525 -9.83 -30.56 -4.20
C LYS A 525 -8.74 -30.75 -3.16
N GLY A 526 -7.97 -29.67 -2.88
CA GLY A 526 -6.90 -29.70 -1.90
C GLY A 526 -5.56 -30.22 -2.43
N ILE A 527 -4.67 -30.58 -1.53
CA ILE A 527 -3.29 -30.96 -1.83
C ILE A 527 -3.12 -32.48 -1.73
N TYR A 528 -2.44 -33.02 -2.74
CA TYR A 528 -2.12 -34.45 -2.86
C TYR A 528 -0.61 -34.64 -2.82
N GLU A 529 -0.16 -35.69 -2.13
CA GLU A 529 1.25 -36.10 -2.05
C GLU A 529 1.47 -37.41 -2.80
N TYR A 530 2.65 -37.54 -3.43
CA TYR A 530 3.06 -38.80 -4.04
C TYR A 530 3.49 -39.80 -2.98
N ASN A 531 2.82 -40.95 -2.94
CA ASN A 531 3.18 -42.09 -2.10
C ASN A 531 4.01 -43.08 -2.92
N GLU A 532 5.33 -43.12 -2.65
CA GLU A 532 6.28 -43.94 -3.40
C GLU A 532 6.00 -45.45 -3.25
N ARG A 533 5.55 -45.89 -2.06
CA ARG A 533 5.28 -47.33 -1.80
C ARG A 533 4.07 -47.86 -2.58
N MET A 534 3.07 -47.02 -2.73
CA MET A 534 1.83 -47.34 -3.43
C MET A 534 1.87 -46.93 -4.91
N ASP A 535 2.91 -46.20 -5.31
CA ASP A 535 3.10 -45.62 -6.65
C ASP A 535 1.87 -44.85 -7.16
N ARG A 536 1.28 -44.03 -6.28
CA ARG A 536 0.07 -43.23 -6.53
C ARG A 536 0.06 -41.92 -5.73
N PHE A 537 -0.81 -41.00 -6.10
CA PHE A 537 -1.11 -39.83 -5.30
C PHE A 537 -2.19 -40.12 -4.25
N GLU A 538 -2.08 -39.50 -3.09
CA GLU A 538 -3.03 -39.58 -1.98
C GLU A 538 -3.24 -38.20 -1.39
N ALA A 539 -4.43 -37.92 -0.84
CA ALA A 539 -4.69 -36.63 -0.17
C ALA A 539 -3.68 -36.43 0.97
N SER A 540 -3.06 -35.28 1.01
CA SER A 540 -2.02 -34.97 2.00
C SER A 540 -2.60 -34.96 3.42
N GLY A 541 -2.10 -35.79 4.30
CA GLY A 541 -2.45 -35.72 5.71
C GLY A 541 -1.93 -34.45 6.38
N TYR A 542 -0.76 -33.97 5.98
CA TYR A 542 -0.15 -32.77 6.54
C TYR A 542 -0.90 -31.46 6.17
N PHE A 543 -1.26 -31.31 4.89
CA PHE A 543 -1.89 -30.08 4.40
C PHE A 543 -3.40 -30.04 4.60
N ARG A 544 -4.03 -31.17 4.87
CA ARG A 544 -5.49 -31.25 5.04
C ARG A 544 -6.00 -30.41 6.20
N ASP A 545 -5.24 -30.35 7.29
CA ASP A 545 -5.63 -29.60 8.49
C ASP A 545 -5.56 -28.08 8.26
N PHE A 546 -4.76 -27.62 7.29
CA PHE A 546 -4.61 -26.21 6.96
C PHE A 546 -5.56 -25.76 5.85
N PHE A 547 -5.72 -26.57 4.80
CA PHE A 547 -6.37 -26.16 3.57
C PHE A 547 -7.65 -26.93 3.23
N GLY A 548 -7.91 -28.07 3.92
CA GLY A 548 -9.06 -28.91 3.57
C GLY A 548 -9.06 -29.28 2.08
N ASP A 549 -10.21 -29.03 1.45
CA ASP A 549 -10.44 -29.28 0.01
C ASP A 549 -10.34 -27.96 -0.83
N HIS A 550 -9.68 -26.92 -0.31
CA HIS A 550 -9.59 -25.64 -0.99
C HIS A 550 -8.58 -25.68 -2.14
N ASN A 551 -8.83 -24.82 -3.13
CA ASN A 551 -7.98 -24.67 -4.31
C ASN A 551 -6.74 -23.82 -3.99
N ILE A 552 -5.56 -24.44 -3.97
CA ILE A 552 -4.28 -23.77 -3.74
C ILE A 552 -3.57 -23.56 -5.08
N ARG A 553 -3.21 -22.31 -5.37
CA ARG A 553 -2.55 -21.93 -6.64
C ARG A 553 -1.03 -21.88 -6.56
N LEU A 554 -0.49 -21.61 -5.38
CA LEU A 554 0.94 -21.51 -5.14
C LEU A 554 1.27 -22.10 -3.78
N LEU A 555 2.36 -22.85 -3.73
CA LEU A 555 3.06 -23.25 -2.49
C LEU A 555 4.54 -22.98 -2.68
N ARG A 556 5.16 -22.30 -1.73
CA ARG A 556 6.59 -22.03 -1.73
C ARG A 556 7.16 -22.09 -0.33
N GLU A 557 8.12 -22.97 -0.12
CA GLU A 557 8.90 -23.01 1.11
C GLU A 557 10.02 -21.96 1.06
N ASP A 558 10.17 -21.19 2.13
CA ASP A 558 11.28 -20.25 2.29
C ASP A 558 12.48 -20.87 3.02
N SER A 559 13.57 -20.13 3.18
CA SER A 559 14.79 -20.58 3.85
C SER A 559 14.60 -20.90 5.34
N ASP A 560 13.58 -20.33 5.96
CA ASP A 560 13.26 -20.54 7.39
C ASP A 560 12.29 -21.72 7.60
N GLY A 561 11.84 -22.34 6.49
CA GLY A 561 10.94 -23.49 6.48
C GLY A 561 9.46 -23.10 6.59
N ASN A 562 9.11 -21.82 6.47
CA ASN A 562 7.73 -21.41 6.35
C ASN A 562 7.20 -21.73 4.95
N ILE A 563 5.91 -22.04 4.84
CA ILE A 563 5.26 -22.34 3.57
C ILE A 563 4.32 -21.20 3.22
N TRP A 564 4.71 -20.42 2.24
CA TRP A 564 3.88 -19.38 1.64
C TRP A 564 2.89 -20.01 0.66
N PHE A 565 1.63 -19.56 0.68
CA PHE A 565 0.60 -20.09 -0.20
C PHE A 565 -0.31 -19.00 -0.75
N ILE A 566 -0.88 -19.29 -1.91
CA ILE A 566 -1.99 -18.53 -2.48
C ILE A 566 -3.19 -19.45 -2.59
N GLU A 567 -4.23 -19.12 -1.84
CA GLU A 567 -5.55 -19.74 -1.86
C GLU A 567 -6.52 -18.78 -2.53
N GLU A 568 -7.00 -19.12 -3.72
CA GLU A 568 -7.84 -18.24 -4.54
C GLU A 568 -7.27 -16.83 -4.72
N ARG A 569 -7.65 -15.88 -3.84
CA ARG A 569 -7.17 -14.49 -3.81
C ARG A 569 -6.43 -14.13 -2.51
N ASN A 570 -6.32 -15.07 -1.59
CA ASN A 570 -5.68 -14.86 -0.29
C ASN A 570 -4.23 -15.32 -0.34
N LEU A 571 -3.32 -14.48 0.15
CA LEU A 571 -1.93 -14.83 0.42
C LEU A 571 -1.78 -15.13 1.90
N GLY A 572 -1.14 -16.26 2.22
CA GLY A 572 -0.88 -16.65 3.59
C GLY A 572 0.46 -17.36 3.78
N VAL A 573 0.77 -17.66 5.04
CA VAL A 573 1.98 -18.40 5.45
C VAL A 573 1.64 -19.35 6.60
N ILE A 574 2.20 -20.56 6.58
CA ILE A 574 2.11 -21.58 7.64
C ILE A 574 3.50 -22.10 7.99
#